data_28f9d2cb1e81568163161b1d0b4d1dae
#
_entry.id   28f9d2cb1e81568163161b1d0b4d1dae
#
_cell.length_a   1.000
_cell.length_b   1.000
_cell.length_c   1.000
_cell.angle_alpha   90.00
_cell.angle_beta   90.00
_cell.angle_gamma   90.00
#
_symmetry.space_group_name_H-M   'P 1'
#
loop_
_entity.id
_entity.type
_entity.pdbx_description
1 polymer ?
#
loop_
_entity_poly.entity_id
_entity_poly.type
_entity_poly.pdbx_seq_one_letter_code
_entity_poly.pdbx_strand_id
1 'polypeptide(L)'
;LHLIVLLIDERPEEVTEIADVVEGEVLASTFDRPADEHIQVAELTLERAKRMVEGGLDVVILVDGLSRLARAYNMAAPGNGKVLVEGVAAGALYPPKRFFGAARALEEGGSLTVMATAAVETGWHLDEMILESLQGTANSVVRLDRRAADRRVYPAIDVVASCTRELHRLKGDDRALAGQALADALVAIEDREPGSAIDWVLEQINVTSSNQQILAQLAVSGDG
;
A
#
# COMPACT_ATOMS: atom_id res chain seq x y z
N LEU A 1 1.03 19.80 5.51
CA LEU A 1 1.14 18.34 5.50
C LEU A 1 2.33 17.91 6.34
N HIS A 2 2.14 16.98 7.28
CA HIS A 2 3.21 16.39 8.08
C HIS A 2 3.50 14.98 7.59
N LEU A 3 4.75 14.72 7.20
CA LEU A 3 5.21 13.42 6.74
C LEU A 3 5.97 12.71 7.87
N ILE A 4 5.58 11.49 8.16
CA ILE A 4 6.26 10.56 9.04
C ILE A 4 6.62 9.32 8.24
N VAL A 5 7.89 8.93 8.24
CA VAL A 5 8.34 7.66 7.66
C VAL A 5 8.64 6.71 8.81
N LEU A 6 7.98 5.57 8.83
CA LEU A 6 8.16 4.52 9.82
C LEU A 6 8.83 3.31 9.17
N LEU A 7 10.05 3.03 9.58
CA LEU A 7 10.87 1.93 9.07
C LEU A 7 10.95 0.82 10.12
N ILE A 8 10.43 -0.36 9.78
CA ILE A 8 10.38 -1.51 10.68
C ILE A 8 11.25 -2.65 10.12
N ASP A 9 12.18 -3.13 10.94
CA ASP A 9 13.07 -4.25 10.59
C ASP A 9 13.92 -3.93 9.34
N GLU A 10 14.36 -2.65 9.21
CA GLU A 10 15.24 -2.17 8.16
C GLU A 10 16.69 -2.13 8.61
N ARG A 11 17.61 -2.06 7.65
CA ARG A 11 19.04 -1.93 7.94
C ARG A 11 19.39 -0.51 8.36
N PRO A 12 20.33 -0.31 9.31
CA PRO A 12 20.73 1.02 9.77
C PRO A 12 21.20 1.95 8.64
N GLU A 13 21.91 1.40 7.63
CA GLU A 13 22.35 2.17 6.47
C GLU A 13 21.17 2.67 5.62
N GLU A 14 20.14 1.84 5.40
CA GLU A 14 18.92 2.21 4.66
C GLU A 14 18.14 3.29 5.42
N VAL A 15 18.08 3.19 6.75
CA VAL A 15 17.46 4.22 7.60
C VAL A 15 18.18 5.56 7.44
N THR A 16 19.51 5.57 7.41
CA THR A 16 20.32 6.77 7.23
C THR A 16 20.09 7.37 5.85
N GLU A 17 20.13 6.57 4.79
CA GLU A 17 19.89 7.03 3.42
C GLU A 17 18.51 7.68 3.25
N ILE A 18 17.48 7.09 3.85
CA ILE A 18 16.12 7.66 3.81
C ILE A 18 16.05 8.95 4.62
N ALA A 19 16.67 8.99 5.80
CA ALA A 19 16.68 10.19 6.64
C ALA A 19 17.39 11.38 5.98
N ASP A 20 18.40 11.13 5.15
CA ASP A 20 19.15 12.16 4.46
C ASP A 20 18.37 12.81 3.29
N VAL A 21 17.39 12.10 2.70
CA VAL A 21 16.66 12.58 1.51
C VAL A 21 15.21 13.00 1.80
N VAL A 22 14.62 12.53 2.90
CA VAL A 22 13.21 12.79 3.22
C VAL A 22 13.07 14.10 4.00
N GLU A 23 12.27 15.02 3.48
CA GLU A 23 11.81 16.21 4.22
C GLU A 23 10.64 15.83 5.13
N GLY A 24 10.92 15.12 6.22
CA GLY A 24 9.92 14.61 7.16
C GLY A 24 10.57 14.00 8.39
N GLU A 25 9.74 13.48 9.30
CA GLU A 25 10.21 12.77 10.48
C GLU A 25 10.45 11.30 10.12
N VAL A 26 11.66 10.78 10.34
CA VAL A 26 12.00 9.37 10.14
C VAL A 26 12.11 8.70 11.51
N LEU A 27 11.24 7.70 11.74
CA LEU A 27 11.21 6.86 12.93
C LEU A 27 11.54 5.43 12.50
N ALA A 28 12.44 4.79 13.21
CA ALA A 28 12.91 3.46 12.80
C ALA A 28 13.12 2.54 14.00
N SER A 29 12.91 1.25 13.74
CA SER A 29 13.38 0.17 14.58
C SER A 29 14.08 -0.85 13.68
N THR A 30 15.41 -0.93 13.79
CA THR A 30 16.29 -1.68 12.91
C THR A 30 16.26 -3.19 13.20
N PHE A 31 16.71 -4.00 12.25
CA PHE A 31 16.60 -5.47 12.27
C PHE A 31 17.29 -6.14 13.48
N ASP A 32 18.24 -5.46 14.13
CA ASP A 32 18.94 -5.92 15.33
C ASP A 32 18.13 -5.73 16.63
N ARG A 33 16.93 -5.11 16.54
CA ARG A 33 16.06 -4.89 17.68
C ARG A 33 15.06 -6.03 17.86
N PRO A 34 14.63 -6.29 19.12
CA PRO A 34 13.61 -7.30 19.39
C PRO A 34 12.22 -6.86 18.87
N ALA A 35 11.35 -7.84 18.61
CA ALA A 35 10.01 -7.63 18.09
C ALA A 35 9.17 -6.62 18.90
N ASP A 36 9.31 -6.62 20.22
CA ASP A 36 8.60 -5.69 21.11
C ASP A 36 8.98 -4.22 20.85
N GLU A 37 10.23 -3.94 20.49
CA GLU A 37 10.65 -2.58 20.14
C GLU A 37 10.05 -2.15 18.81
N HIS A 38 9.95 -3.03 17.80
CA HIS A 38 9.25 -2.74 16.55
C HIS A 38 7.79 -2.34 16.80
N ILE A 39 7.11 -3.10 17.65
CA ILE A 39 5.72 -2.83 18.05
C ILE A 39 5.62 -1.49 18.77
N GLN A 40 6.49 -1.24 19.74
CA GLN A 40 6.46 -0.03 20.54
C GLN A 40 6.65 1.24 19.68
N VAL A 41 7.63 1.23 18.76
CA VAL A 41 7.88 2.35 17.86
C VAL A 41 6.67 2.58 16.96
N ALA A 42 6.07 1.52 16.41
CA ALA A 42 4.89 1.64 15.57
C ALA A 42 3.68 2.22 16.34
N GLU A 43 3.40 1.72 17.54
CA GLU A 43 2.27 2.21 18.35
C GLU A 43 2.47 3.66 18.79
N LEU A 44 3.68 4.05 19.20
CA LEU A 44 3.99 5.44 19.54
C LEU A 44 3.84 6.37 18.34
N THR A 45 4.30 5.94 17.16
CA THR A 45 4.14 6.67 15.91
C THR A 45 2.67 6.93 15.60
N LEU A 46 1.84 5.89 15.70
CA LEU A 46 0.41 6.00 15.44
C LEU A 46 -0.29 6.94 16.44
N GLU A 47 0.01 6.79 17.72
CA GLU A 47 -0.60 7.65 18.77
C GLU A 47 -0.16 9.11 18.62
N ARG A 48 1.10 9.36 18.27
CA ARG A 48 1.58 10.71 17.94
C ARG A 48 0.84 11.30 16.73
N ALA A 49 0.73 10.54 15.65
CA ALA A 49 0.02 10.98 14.45
C ALA A 49 -1.45 11.32 14.76
N LYS A 50 -2.14 10.50 15.57
CA LYS A 50 -3.51 10.79 16.00
C LYS A 50 -3.61 12.11 16.78
N ARG A 51 -2.68 12.40 17.71
CA ARG A 51 -2.68 13.68 18.44
C ARG A 51 -2.47 14.86 17.50
N MET A 52 -1.63 14.73 16.49
CA MET A 52 -1.42 15.76 15.46
C MET A 52 -2.70 16.00 14.65
N VAL A 53 -3.39 14.94 14.24
CA VAL A 53 -4.65 15.01 13.49
C VAL A 53 -5.77 15.63 14.32
N GLU A 54 -5.88 15.27 15.60
CA GLU A 54 -6.82 15.89 16.55
C GLU A 54 -6.52 17.39 16.77
N GLY A 55 -5.26 17.80 16.59
CA GLY A 55 -4.85 19.20 16.53
C GLY A 55 -5.14 19.91 15.20
N GLY A 56 -5.83 19.26 14.25
CA GLY A 56 -6.23 19.83 12.97
C GLY A 56 -5.18 19.70 11.86
N LEU A 57 -4.15 18.87 12.04
CA LEU A 57 -3.09 18.69 11.04
C LEU A 57 -3.41 17.55 10.07
N ASP A 58 -2.95 17.69 8.82
CA ASP A 58 -2.94 16.61 7.85
C ASP A 58 -1.62 15.85 7.97
N VAL A 59 -1.70 14.56 8.30
CA VAL A 59 -0.55 13.69 8.56
C VAL A 59 -0.54 12.52 7.56
N VAL A 60 0.63 12.24 7.01
CA VAL A 60 0.89 11.03 6.21
C VAL A 60 1.93 10.17 6.92
N ILE A 61 1.60 8.90 7.13
CA ILE A 61 2.57 7.89 7.59
C ILE A 61 2.91 6.99 6.40
N LEU A 62 4.19 6.94 6.04
CA LEU A 62 4.73 5.93 5.14
C LEU A 62 5.33 4.81 5.98
N VAL A 63 4.85 3.58 5.82
CA VAL A 63 5.29 2.41 6.61
C VAL A 63 6.06 1.44 5.73
N ASP A 64 7.32 1.25 6.00
CA ASP A 64 8.12 0.19 5.39
C ASP A 64 8.65 -0.75 6.49
N GLY A 65 8.07 -1.93 6.73
CA GLY A 65 7.00 -2.61 5.97
C GLY A 65 5.97 -3.19 6.91
N LEU A 66 4.73 -3.13 6.45
CA LEU A 66 3.60 -3.59 7.25
C LEU A 66 3.61 -5.11 7.49
N SER A 67 4.12 -5.90 6.55
CA SER A 67 4.32 -7.35 6.74
C SER A 67 5.32 -7.65 7.85
N ARG A 68 6.41 -6.88 7.97
CA ARG A 68 7.41 -7.03 9.05
C ARG A 68 6.81 -6.66 10.40
N LEU A 69 6.03 -5.60 10.47
CA LEU A 69 5.29 -5.22 11.67
C LEU A 69 4.31 -6.34 12.10
N ALA A 70 3.58 -6.94 11.16
CA ALA A 70 2.68 -8.04 11.46
C ALA A 70 3.43 -9.30 11.96
N ARG A 71 4.61 -9.58 11.41
CA ARG A 71 5.49 -10.65 11.92
C ARG A 71 5.96 -10.36 13.35
N ALA A 72 6.32 -9.11 13.66
CA ALA A 72 6.70 -8.71 15.00
C ALA A 72 5.56 -8.97 16.02
N TYR A 73 4.33 -8.62 15.68
CA TYR A 73 3.16 -8.92 16.50
C TYR A 73 2.93 -10.43 16.65
N ASN A 74 3.18 -11.22 15.60
CA ASN A 74 3.08 -12.68 15.69
C ASN A 74 4.15 -13.29 16.59
N MET A 75 5.38 -12.77 16.55
CA MET A 75 6.48 -13.21 17.42
C MET A 75 6.25 -12.85 18.89
N ALA A 76 5.69 -11.67 19.15
CA ALA A 76 5.40 -11.20 20.50
C ALA A 76 4.09 -11.79 21.07
N ALA A 77 3.31 -12.51 20.28
CA ALA A 77 2.06 -13.12 20.75
C ALA A 77 2.32 -14.18 21.84
N PRO A 78 1.49 -14.21 22.90
CA PRO A 78 1.66 -15.19 23.97
C PRO A 78 1.63 -16.64 23.45
N GLY A 79 2.64 -17.43 23.79
CA GLY A 79 2.81 -18.81 23.31
C GLY A 79 1.72 -19.82 23.75
N ASN A 80 0.79 -19.40 24.61
CA ASN A 80 -0.38 -20.16 25.06
C ASN A 80 -1.68 -19.81 24.28
N GLY A 81 -1.58 -18.93 23.28
CA GLY A 81 -2.71 -18.56 22.41
C GLY A 81 -3.11 -19.67 21.45
N LYS A 82 -4.36 -19.65 20.97
CA LYS A 82 -4.78 -20.49 19.85
C LYS A 82 -3.95 -20.12 18.63
N VAL A 83 -3.19 -21.07 18.11
CA VAL A 83 -2.49 -20.94 16.85
C VAL A 83 -3.48 -21.22 15.73
N LEU A 84 -3.62 -20.31 14.79
CA LEU A 84 -4.28 -20.55 13.51
C LEU A 84 -3.39 -21.50 12.68
N VAL A 85 -3.84 -21.87 11.50
CA VAL A 85 -3.07 -22.72 10.60
C VAL A 85 -1.65 -22.12 10.41
N GLU A 86 -0.62 -22.98 10.44
CA GLU A 86 0.77 -22.66 10.07
C GLU A 86 1.51 -21.60 10.92
N GLY A 87 1.25 -21.58 12.22
CA GLY A 87 2.09 -20.80 13.15
C GLY A 87 1.68 -19.35 13.35
N VAL A 88 0.52 -18.95 12.86
CA VAL A 88 -0.07 -17.63 13.10
C VAL A 88 -0.88 -17.63 14.39
N ALA A 89 -0.52 -16.78 15.34
CA ALA A 89 -1.32 -16.59 16.55
C ALA A 89 -2.65 -15.89 16.21
N ALA A 90 -3.77 -16.41 16.74
CA ALA A 90 -5.12 -15.94 16.40
C ALA A 90 -5.37 -14.43 16.58
N GLY A 91 -4.62 -13.79 17.47
CA GLY A 91 -4.72 -12.35 17.74
C GLY A 91 -3.66 -11.49 17.05
N ALA A 92 -2.65 -12.09 16.41
CA ALA A 92 -1.48 -11.37 15.92
C ALA A 92 -1.75 -10.42 14.75
N LEU A 93 -2.77 -10.71 13.94
CA LEU A 93 -3.13 -9.87 12.78
C LEU A 93 -4.03 -8.68 13.13
N TYR A 94 -4.64 -8.68 14.31
CA TYR A 94 -5.56 -7.62 14.70
C TYR A 94 -4.85 -6.25 14.93
N PRO A 95 -3.72 -6.16 15.67
CA PRO A 95 -3.04 -4.90 15.89
C PRO A 95 -2.51 -4.23 14.60
N PRO A 96 -1.80 -4.92 13.67
CA PRO A 96 -1.37 -4.30 12.42
C PRO A 96 -2.56 -3.86 11.54
N LYS A 97 -3.67 -4.61 11.55
CA LYS A 97 -4.90 -4.22 10.88
C LYS A 97 -5.51 -2.95 11.51
N ARG A 98 -5.52 -2.85 12.84
CA ARG A 98 -5.96 -1.67 13.57
C ARG A 98 -5.06 -0.46 13.28
N PHE A 99 -3.75 -0.67 13.22
CA PHE A 99 -2.79 0.36 12.83
C PHE A 99 -3.12 0.90 11.45
N PHE A 100 -3.19 0.02 10.45
CA PHE A 100 -3.48 0.41 9.06
C PHE A 100 -4.87 1.01 8.89
N GLY A 101 -5.87 0.48 9.58
CA GLY A 101 -7.25 0.96 9.57
C GLY A 101 -7.49 2.24 10.38
N ALA A 102 -6.46 2.85 10.95
CA ALA A 102 -6.58 4.12 11.66
C ALA A 102 -6.71 5.33 10.71
N ALA A 103 -6.37 5.16 9.43
CA ALA A 103 -6.46 6.20 8.40
C ALA A 103 -7.90 6.73 8.27
N ARG A 104 -8.06 8.05 8.37
CA ARG A 104 -9.35 8.74 8.27
C ARG A 104 -9.20 10.25 8.13
N ALA A 105 -10.20 10.92 7.60
CA ALA A 105 -10.38 12.35 7.71
C ALA A 105 -11.39 12.65 8.83
N LEU A 106 -11.14 13.68 9.65
CA LEU A 106 -12.05 14.14 10.69
C LEU A 106 -12.98 15.22 10.13
N GLU A 107 -14.22 15.24 10.59
CA GLU A 107 -15.20 16.27 10.19
C GLU A 107 -14.78 17.67 10.70
N GLU A 108 -14.12 17.72 11.82
CA GLU A 108 -13.65 18.97 12.48
C GLU A 108 -12.32 19.48 11.90
N GLY A 109 -11.75 18.79 10.93
CA GLY A 109 -10.47 19.09 10.29
C GLY A 109 -9.35 18.15 10.75
N GLY A 110 -8.30 18.09 9.93
CA GLY A 110 -7.21 17.12 10.08
C GLY A 110 -7.50 15.79 9.44
N SER A 111 -6.45 15.15 8.93
CA SER A 111 -6.55 13.83 8.29
C SER A 111 -5.34 12.96 8.58
N LEU A 112 -5.55 11.63 8.64
CA LEU A 112 -4.50 10.64 8.68
C LEU A 112 -4.56 9.78 7.42
N THR A 113 -3.48 9.83 6.65
CA THR A 113 -3.23 8.92 5.52
C THR A 113 -2.16 7.93 5.93
N VAL A 114 -2.37 6.64 5.68
CA VAL A 114 -1.37 5.60 5.89
C VAL A 114 -1.10 4.92 4.55
N MET A 115 0.14 4.98 4.10
CA MET A 115 0.65 4.24 2.95
C MET A 115 1.67 3.23 3.44
N ALA A 116 1.50 1.97 3.08
CA ALA A 116 2.36 0.91 3.59
C ALA A 116 2.80 -0.05 2.50
N THR A 117 4.03 -0.52 2.59
CA THR A 117 4.52 -1.65 1.80
C THR A 117 4.08 -2.95 2.44
N ALA A 118 3.71 -3.93 1.62
CA ALA A 118 3.41 -5.28 2.05
C ALA A 118 4.11 -6.27 1.11
N ALA A 119 4.70 -7.31 1.68
CA ALA A 119 5.39 -8.34 0.93
C ALA A 119 4.38 -9.22 0.19
N VAL A 120 4.66 -9.53 -1.08
CA VAL A 120 3.87 -10.41 -1.94
C VAL A 120 4.78 -11.50 -2.53
N GLU A 121 4.19 -12.65 -2.84
CA GLU A 121 4.88 -13.75 -3.53
C GLU A 121 6.19 -14.20 -2.85
N THR A 122 6.23 -14.15 -1.52
CA THR A 122 7.39 -14.57 -0.74
C THR A 122 7.52 -16.09 -0.61
N GLY A 123 6.48 -16.84 -0.96
CA GLY A 123 6.35 -18.27 -0.72
C GLY A 123 6.07 -18.63 0.74
N TRP A 124 5.87 -17.66 1.61
CA TRP A 124 5.51 -17.85 3.02
C TRP A 124 4.02 -17.61 3.21
N HIS A 125 3.31 -18.64 3.64
CA HIS A 125 1.87 -18.57 3.87
C HIS A 125 1.43 -17.49 4.87
N LEU A 126 2.27 -17.21 5.87
CA LEU A 126 2.05 -16.12 6.80
C LEU A 126 1.93 -14.75 6.09
N ASP A 127 2.77 -14.48 5.10
CA ASP A 127 2.72 -13.21 4.36
C ASP A 127 1.47 -13.12 3.50
N GLU A 128 1.02 -14.23 2.92
CA GLU A 128 -0.23 -14.29 2.17
C GLU A 128 -1.43 -14.00 3.07
N MET A 129 -1.48 -14.61 4.27
CA MET A 129 -2.53 -14.34 5.26
C MET A 129 -2.51 -12.88 5.74
N ILE A 130 -1.32 -12.31 5.97
CA ILE A 130 -1.17 -10.90 6.34
C ILE A 130 -1.74 -10.02 5.22
N LEU A 131 -1.32 -10.25 3.98
CA LEU A 131 -1.77 -9.49 2.83
C LEU A 131 -3.30 -9.56 2.66
N GLU A 132 -3.88 -10.76 2.70
CA GLU A 132 -5.33 -10.97 2.60
C GLU A 132 -6.09 -10.22 3.70
N SER A 133 -5.59 -10.31 4.96
CA SER A 133 -6.16 -9.59 6.08
C SER A 133 -6.14 -8.06 5.90
N LEU A 134 -5.10 -7.52 5.28
CA LEU A 134 -4.89 -6.09 5.07
C LEU A 134 -5.63 -5.55 3.83
N GLN A 135 -5.74 -6.34 2.76
CA GLN A 135 -6.48 -5.96 1.55
C GLN A 135 -7.93 -5.58 1.85
N GLY A 136 -8.57 -6.24 2.82
CA GLY A 136 -9.91 -5.89 3.29
C GLY A 136 -10.00 -4.48 3.90
N THR A 137 -8.89 -3.93 4.39
CA THR A 137 -8.81 -2.62 5.07
C THR A 137 -8.34 -1.51 4.12
N ALA A 138 -7.49 -1.85 3.14
CA ALA A 138 -6.97 -0.90 2.17
C ALA A 138 -8.08 -0.34 1.28
N ASN A 139 -8.04 0.97 1.01
CA ASN A 139 -8.92 1.62 0.04
C ASN A 139 -8.25 1.81 -1.33
N SER A 140 -6.94 1.68 -1.42
CA SER A 140 -6.19 1.67 -2.66
C SER A 140 -5.03 0.67 -2.56
N VAL A 141 -4.80 -0.08 -3.63
CA VAL A 141 -3.72 -1.07 -3.73
C VAL A 141 -2.98 -0.83 -5.04
N VAL A 142 -1.68 -0.60 -4.95
CA VAL A 142 -0.77 -0.62 -6.10
C VAL A 142 0.07 -1.88 -5.99
N ARG A 143 -0.14 -2.82 -6.91
CA ARG A 143 0.63 -4.07 -6.96
C ARG A 143 1.81 -3.90 -7.91
N LEU A 144 3.00 -4.30 -7.45
CA LEU A 144 4.19 -4.34 -8.30
C LEU A 144 4.29 -5.69 -9.00
N ASP A 145 4.80 -5.71 -10.22
CA ASP A 145 5.02 -6.92 -11.02
C ASP A 145 6.51 -7.19 -11.19
N ARG A 146 6.97 -8.33 -10.63
CA ARG A 146 8.36 -8.78 -10.75
C ARG A 146 8.74 -9.07 -12.20
N ARG A 147 7.83 -9.62 -13.01
CA ARG A 147 8.09 -9.93 -14.41
C ARG A 147 8.37 -8.67 -15.23
N ALA A 148 7.62 -7.57 -14.96
CA ALA A 148 7.89 -6.27 -15.57
C ALA A 148 9.27 -5.74 -15.16
N ALA A 149 9.65 -5.85 -13.88
CA ALA A 149 10.96 -5.44 -13.38
C ALA A 149 12.09 -6.26 -14.00
N ASP A 150 11.93 -7.58 -14.14
CA ASP A 150 12.90 -8.47 -14.78
C ASP A 150 13.12 -8.10 -16.27
N ARG A 151 12.08 -7.62 -16.95
CA ARG A 151 12.14 -7.06 -18.33
C ARG A 151 12.66 -5.61 -18.35
N ARG A 152 12.98 -5.01 -17.20
CA ARG A 152 13.37 -3.60 -17.03
C ARG A 152 12.30 -2.60 -17.51
N VAL A 153 11.03 -2.98 -17.38
CA VAL A 153 9.89 -2.11 -17.62
C VAL A 153 9.56 -1.39 -16.32
N TYR A 154 9.63 -0.06 -16.31
CA TYR A 154 9.39 0.78 -15.15
C TYR A 154 8.42 1.93 -15.47
N PRO A 155 7.49 2.28 -14.54
CA PRO A 155 7.28 1.62 -13.24
C PRO A 155 6.76 0.19 -13.41
N ALA A 156 7.33 -0.75 -12.62
CA ALA A 156 6.98 -2.17 -12.68
C ALA A 156 5.67 -2.43 -11.92
N ILE A 157 4.56 -1.97 -12.46
CA ILE A 157 3.23 -2.02 -11.84
C ILE A 157 2.38 -3.07 -12.57
N ASP A 158 1.72 -3.93 -11.80
CA ASP A 158 0.62 -4.74 -12.29
C ASP A 158 -0.63 -3.84 -12.38
N VAL A 159 -0.89 -3.33 -13.56
CA VAL A 159 -1.98 -2.37 -13.82
C VAL A 159 -3.36 -3.03 -13.76
N VAL A 160 -3.43 -4.35 -13.88
CA VAL A 160 -4.68 -5.12 -13.80
C VAL A 160 -5.03 -5.44 -12.34
N ALA A 161 -4.05 -5.86 -11.53
CA ALA A 161 -4.26 -6.19 -10.13
C ALA A 161 -4.28 -4.96 -9.20
N SER A 162 -3.87 -3.79 -9.69
CA SER A 162 -3.93 -2.53 -8.94
C SER A 162 -5.35 -1.96 -8.96
N CYS A 163 -5.85 -1.50 -7.82
CA CYS A 163 -7.22 -1.00 -7.72
C CYS A 163 -7.39 0.10 -6.67
N THR A 164 -8.43 0.91 -6.85
CA THR A 164 -8.90 1.90 -5.87
C THR A 164 -10.39 1.70 -5.67
N ARG A 165 -10.81 1.56 -4.39
CA ARG A 165 -12.23 1.43 -4.03
C ARG A 165 -12.95 2.75 -4.15
N GLU A 166 -14.24 2.70 -4.42
CA GLU A 166 -15.14 3.87 -4.46
C GLU A 166 -14.59 5.04 -5.30
N LEU A 167 -14.05 4.70 -6.47
CA LEU A 167 -13.43 5.67 -7.39
C LEU A 167 -14.35 6.85 -7.71
N HIS A 168 -15.67 6.65 -7.73
CA HIS A 168 -16.69 7.68 -7.94
C HIS A 168 -16.62 8.82 -6.92
N ARG A 169 -16.27 8.52 -5.65
CA ARG A 169 -16.09 9.56 -4.62
C ARG A 169 -14.87 10.44 -4.85
N LEU A 170 -13.85 9.91 -5.53
CA LEU A 170 -12.60 10.64 -5.80
C LEU A 170 -12.64 11.41 -7.10
N LYS A 171 -13.31 10.89 -8.11
CA LYS A 171 -13.23 11.37 -9.50
C LYS A 171 -14.57 11.90 -10.06
N GLY A 172 -15.68 11.64 -9.38
CA GLY A 172 -17.03 11.82 -9.92
C GLY A 172 -17.44 10.66 -10.84
N ASP A 173 -18.74 10.55 -11.11
CA ASP A 173 -19.31 9.38 -11.78
C ASP A 173 -18.79 9.18 -13.20
N ASP A 174 -18.70 10.23 -14.02
CA ASP A 174 -18.24 10.12 -15.41
C ASP A 174 -16.80 9.61 -15.52
N ARG A 175 -15.92 10.10 -14.64
CA ARG A 175 -14.52 9.66 -14.62
C ARG A 175 -14.35 8.26 -14.00
N ALA A 176 -15.25 7.88 -13.10
CA ALA A 176 -15.28 6.54 -12.55
C ALA A 176 -15.69 5.52 -13.60
N LEU A 177 -16.70 5.82 -14.42
CA LEU A 177 -17.11 4.98 -15.55
C LEU A 177 -15.99 4.84 -16.59
N ALA A 178 -15.33 5.94 -16.94
CA ALA A 178 -14.18 5.89 -17.85
C ALA A 178 -13.00 5.10 -17.27
N GLY A 179 -12.78 5.20 -15.96
CA GLY A 179 -11.78 4.39 -15.25
C GLY A 179 -12.11 2.90 -15.25
N GLN A 180 -13.39 2.54 -15.12
CA GLN A 180 -13.83 1.15 -15.24
C GLN A 180 -13.62 0.61 -16.66
N ALA A 181 -13.99 1.38 -17.68
CA ALA A 181 -13.76 0.99 -19.08
C ALA A 181 -12.27 0.78 -19.39
N LEU A 182 -11.39 1.62 -18.79
CA LEU A 182 -9.95 1.41 -18.88
C LEU A 182 -9.53 0.09 -18.22
N ALA A 183 -10.02 -0.19 -17.02
CA ALA A 183 -9.70 -1.42 -16.30
C ALA A 183 -10.13 -2.66 -17.10
N ASP A 184 -11.34 -2.65 -17.67
CA ASP A 184 -11.86 -3.75 -18.51
C ASP A 184 -11.01 -3.93 -19.78
N ALA A 185 -10.59 -2.85 -20.42
CA ALA A 185 -9.69 -2.90 -21.58
C ALA A 185 -8.31 -3.48 -21.21
N LEU A 186 -7.74 -3.12 -20.06
CA LEU A 186 -6.46 -3.65 -19.59
C LEU A 186 -6.53 -5.15 -19.30
N VAL A 187 -7.63 -5.61 -18.67
CA VAL A 187 -7.87 -7.05 -18.49
C VAL A 187 -7.91 -7.78 -19.83
N ALA A 188 -8.65 -7.24 -20.81
CA ALA A 188 -8.75 -7.85 -22.13
C ALA A 188 -7.41 -7.88 -22.92
N ILE A 189 -6.54 -6.91 -22.69
CA ILE A 189 -5.18 -6.87 -23.26
C ILE A 189 -4.30 -7.94 -22.59
N GLU A 190 -4.30 -7.98 -21.26
CA GLU A 190 -3.49 -8.93 -20.48
C GLU A 190 -3.89 -10.39 -20.75
N ASP A 191 -5.20 -10.67 -20.93
CA ASP A 191 -5.71 -12.02 -21.26
C ASP A 191 -5.23 -12.51 -22.63
N ARG A 192 -4.98 -11.60 -23.57
CA ARG A 192 -4.47 -11.96 -24.92
C ARG A 192 -2.97 -12.25 -24.88
N GLU A 193 -2.22 -11.44 -24.17
CA GLU A 193 -0.76 -11.54 -24.07
C GLU A 193 -0.31 -11.08 -22.67
N PRO A 194 0.11 -12.01 -21.80
CA PRO A 194 0.55 -11.69 -20.45
C PRO A 194 1.73 -10.71 -20.43
N GLY A 195 1.57 -9.62 -19.68
CA GLY A 195 2.55 -8.54 -19.55
C GLY A 195 2.42 -7.43 -20.59
N SER A 196 1.43 -7.48 -21.49
CA SER A 196 1.22 -6.44 -22.50
C SER A 196 0.39 -5.25 -22.00
N ALA A 197 -0.38 -5.42 -20.93
CA ALA A 197 -1.20 -4.34 -20.37
C ALA A 197 -0.35 -3.14 -19.89
N ILE A 198 0.76 -3.39 -19.18
CA ILE A 198 1.67 -2.32 -18.76
C ILE A 198 2.38 -1.67 -19.94
N ASP A 199 2.80 -2.45 -20.95
CA ASP A 199 3.44 -1.93 -22.15
C ASP A 199 2.49 -0.98 -22.90
N TRP A 200 1.22 -1.37 -23.05
CA TRP A 200 0.19 -0.53 -23.63
C TRP A 200 -0.02 0.78 -22.85
N VAL A 201 -0.10 0.72 -21.51
CA VAL A 201 -0.24 1.93 -20.67
C VAL A 201 0.91 2.88 -20.87
N LEU A 202 2.15 2.37 -20.89
CA LEU A 202 3.35 3.19 -21.09
C LEU A 202 3.38 3.82 -22.49
N GLU A 203 2.93 3.08 -23.52
CA GLU A 203 2.77 3.63 -24.86
C GLU A 203 1.76 4.78 -24.87
N GLN A 204 0.58 4.59 -24.24
CA GLN A 204 -0.43 5.65 -24.15
C GLN A 204 0.08 6.89 -23.41
N ILE A 205 0.81 6.72 -22.31
CA ILE A 205 1.44 7.84 -21.58
C ILE A 205 2.43 8.62 -22.47
N ASN A 206 3.17 7.94 -23.34
CA ASN A 206 4.14 8.57 -24.21
C ASN A 206 3.50 9.34 -25.39
N VAL A 207 2.32 8.91 -25.86
CA VAL A 207 1.66 9.51 -27.04
C VAL A 207 0.54 10.51 -26.66
N THR A 208 0.17 10.59 -25.39
CA THR A 208 -0.88 11.49 -24.92
C THR A 208 -0.34 12.53 -23.93
N SER A 209 -1.00 13.68 -23.83
CA SER A 209 -0.59 14.75 -22.92
C SER A 209 -1.30 14.70 -21.55
N SER A 210 -2.31 13.85 -21.39
CA SER A 210 -3.09 13.74 -20.15
C SER A 210 -3.90 12.45 -20.08
N ASN A 211 -4.22 12.02 -18.85
CA ASN A 211 -5.10 10.88 -18.60
C ASN A 211 -6.49 11.05 -19.22
N GLN A 212 -6.99 12.29 -19.32
CA GLN A 212 -8.29 12.58 -19.96
C GLN A 212 -8.28 12.20 -21.45
N GLN A 213 -7.17 12.40 -22.11
CA GLN A 213 -7.01 12.05 -23.53
C GLN A 213 -7.01 10.54 -23.73
N ILE A 214 -6.35 9.78 -22.85
CA ILE A 214 -6.39 8.31 -22.85
C ILE A 214 -7.82 7.81 -22.68
N LEU A 215 -8.53 8.33 -21.68
CA LEU A 215 -9.92 7.93 -21.38
C LEU A 215 -10.89 8.27 -22.51
N ALA A 216 -10.71 9.43 -23.18
CA ALA A 216 -11.55 9.83 -24.31
C ALA A 216 -11.36 8.92 -25.52
N GLN A 217 -10.16 8.43 -25.79
CA GLN A 217 -9.88 7.49 -26.88
C GLN A 217 -10.57 6.14 -26.66
N LEU A 218 -10.63 5.66 -25.40
CA LEU A 218 -11.31 4.41 -25.06
C LEU A 218 -12.83 4.52 -25.22
N ALA A 219 -13.43 5.66 -24.87
CA ALA A 219 -14.87 5.89 -25.03
C ALA A 219 -15.31 5.82 -26.50
N VAL A 220 -14.47 6.29 -27.42
CA VAL A 220 -14.74 6.25 -28.88
C VAL A 220 -14.58 4.85 -29.46
N SER A 221 -13.71 4.02 -28.86
CA SER A 221 -13.45 2.65 -29.35
C SER A 221 -14.47 1.62 -28.87
N GLY A 222 -15.34 1.96 -27.90
CA GLY A 222 -16.36 1.08 -27.33
C GLY A 222 -17.72 1.09 -28.06
N ASP A 223 -17.91 1.99 -29.04
CA ASP A 223 -19.16 2.12 -29.81
C ASP A 223 -19.10 1.43 -31.19
N GLY A 224 -18.16 0.49 -31.40
CA GLY A 224 -17.95 -0.21 -32.67
C GLY A 224 -18.32 -1.71 -32.62
#